data_473a6561dfca3ef3673710c39615f21f
#
_entry.id   473a6561dfca3ef3673710c39615f21f
#
_cell.length_a   1.000
_cell.length_b   1.000
_cell.length_c   1.000
_cell.angle_alpha   90.00
_cell.angle_beta   90.00
_cell.angle_gamma   90.00
#
_symmetry.space_group_name_H-M   'P 1'
#
loop_
_entity.id
_entity.type
_entity.pdbx_description
1 polymer ?
#
loop_
_entity_poly.entity_id
_entity_poly.type
_entity_poly.pdbx_seq_one_letter_code
_entity_poly.pdbx_strand_id
1 'polypeptide(L)'
;MCSSDLSLPLFNNEERAIVGTAYKKEDKQKAIKLGLDFFGVKMRKMVEEVEKHTKNKSQKIVVHCWRGGMRSAGVAWLLDLYGYEVCTITGGYKAFRRWTLEQFEKEYSFRILGGYTGSSKTELLQSLLESNESIIDLEGMAHHKGSAFGSLGQPPQPTQEMFENKLAQKLYENSNAKRIWVEDESQRIGSVNIPKALWSSLRKAPLYFIEIPFEERLAFILKNYGVFDKEKLVNSIMRIQKRFGPMETKTAINFILEGDIKSAFSLLLHYYDKHYIKAMHTRENIKELLHTISSDSVSASANKELLLSFIKE
;
A
#
# COMPACT_ATOMS: atom_id res chain seq x y z
N MET A 1 9.49 -9.16 -7.91
CA MET A 1 9.89 -7.84 -8.39
C MET A 1 11.16 -7.38 -7.75
N CYS A 2 11.96 -6.56 -8.44
CA CYS A 2 13.20 -6.06 -7.88
C CYS A 2 12.92 -5.21 -6.64
N SER A 3 13.59 -5.50 -5.55
CA SER A 3 13.40 -4.81 -4.27
C SER A 3 14.12 -3.45 -4.18
N SER A 4 14.75 -2.99 -5.25
CA SER A 4 15.52 -1.75 -5.26
C SER A 4 15.27 -0.93 -6.53
N ASP A 5 14.53 0.17 -6.38
CA ASP A 5 14.45 1.20 -7.40
C ASP A 5 15.68 2.10 -7.28
N LEU A 6 16.55 2.06 -8.29
CA LEU A 6 17.75 2.89 -8.35
C LEU A 6 17.49 4.13 -9.21
N SER A 7 17.68 5.31 -8.62
CA SER A 7 17.71 6.55 -9.39
C SER A 7 19.08 6.74 -10.05
N LEU A 8 19.12 6.57 -11.36
CA LEU A 8 20.34 6.70 -12.18
C LEU A 8 20.19 7.81 -13.21
N PRO A 9 20.23 9.10 -12.81
CA PRO A 9 19.96 10.21 -13.70
C PRO A 9 21.09 10.41 -14.72
N LEU A 10 20.74 10.35 -16.00
CA LEU A 10 21.66 10.61 -17.10
C LEU A 10 22.20 12.06 -17.03
N PHE A 11 21.35 13.00 -16.63
CA PHE A 11 21.67 14.42 -16.50
C PHE A 11 21.24 14.94 -15.12
N ASN A 12 22.06 15.79 -14.52
CA ASN A 12 21.62 16.63 -13.40
C ASN A 12 20.64 17.73 -13.89
N ASN A 13 20.16 18.58 -13.00
CA ASN A 13 19.17 19.61 -13.36
C ASN A 13 19.72 20.65 -14.33
N GLU A 14 20.97 21.05 -14.17
CA GLU A 14 21.65 22.04 -15.01
C GLU A 14 21.91 21.48 -16.42
N GLU A 15 22.52 20.31 -16.51
CA GLU A 15 22.76 19.60 -17.77
C GLU A 15 21.46 19.33 -18.52
N ARG A 16 20.39 18.94 -17.79
CA ARG A 16 19.07 18.74 -18.37
C ARG A 16 18.46 20.02 -18.94
N ALA A 17 18.71 21.16 -18.30
CA ALA A 17 18.28 22.47 -18.81
C ALA A 17 19.03 22.84 -20.10
N ILE A 18 20.36 22.63 -20.14
CA ILE A 18 21.21 22.89 -21.31
C ILE A 18 20.77 22.03 -22.48
N VAL A 19 20.74 20.70 -22.33
CA VAL A 19 20.34 19.77 -23.38
C VAL A 19 18.89 20.03 -23.85
N GLY A 20 17.98 20.29 -22.88
CA GLY A 20 16.58 20.57 -23.19
C GLY A 20 16.37 21.90 -23.94
N THR A 21 17.16 22.91 -23.64
CA THR A 21 17.14 24.18 -24.35
C THR A 21 17.66 24.05 -25.80
N ALA A 22 18.79 23.37 -25.96
CA ALA A 22 19.33 23.06 -27.30
C ALA A 22 18.32 22.26 -28.14
N TYR A 23 17.65 21.25 -27.54
CA TYR A 23 16.65 20.47 -28.25
C TYR A 23 15.43 21.29 -28.72
N LYS A 24 15.01 22.29 -27.93
CA LYS A 24 13.81 23.10 -28.23
C LYS A 24 14.12 24.29 -29.13
N LYS A 25 15.27 24.96 -28.96
CA LYS A 25 15.57 26.25 -29.57
C LYS A 25 16.55 26.17 -30.74
N GLU A 26 17.34 25.08 -30.83
CA GLU A 26 18.35 24.93 -31.85
C GLU A 26 18.00 23.72 -32.74
N ASP A 27 18.66 22.55 -32.52
CA ASP A 27 18.37 21.35 -33.28
C ASP A 27 18.61 20.08 -32.42
N LYS A 28 17.99 18.96 -32.86
CA LYS A 28 18.10 17.66 -32.22
C LYS A 28 19.53 17.12 -32.20
N GLN A 29 20.32 17.32 -33.26
CA GLN A 29 21.67 16.76 -33.37
C GLN A 29 22.62 17.47 -32.41
N LYS A 30 22.51 18.80 -32.28
CA LYS A 30 23.27 19.56 -31.30
C LYS A 30 22.97 19.12 -29.85
N ALA A 31 21.67 18.96 -29.54
CA ALA A 31 21.25 18.45 -28.22
C ALA A 31 21.81 17.06 -27.94
N ILE A 32 21.86 16.16 -28.92
CA ILE A 32 22.46 14.84 -28.78
C ILE A 32 23.94 14.92 -28.48
N LYS A 33 24.69 15.75 -29.23
CA LYS A 33 26.13 15.94 -28.99
C LYS A 33 26.42 16.44 -27.58
N LEU A 34 25.72 17.48 -27.12
CA LEU A 34 25.80 17.98 -25.76
C LEU A 34 25.45 16.88 -24.72
N GLY A 35 24.43 16.09 -25.03
CA GLY A 35 24.05 14.95 -24.16
C GLY A 35 25.13 13.87 -24.08
N LEU A 36 25.84 13.60 -25.18
CA LEU A 36 26.94 12.63 -25.20
C LEU A 36 28.16 13.16 -24.42
N ASP A 37 28.46 14.44 -24.43
CA ASP A 37 29.53 15.04 -23.64
C ASP A 37 29.27 14.84 -22.14
N PHE A 38 28.05 15.06 -21.67
CA PHE A 38 27.67 14.80 -20.27
C PHE A 38 27.56 13.31 -19.91
N PHE A 39 27.09 12.49 -20.84
CA PHE A 39 26.91 11.05 -20.60
C PHE A 39 28.25 10.33 -20.56
N GLY A 40 29.16 10.61 -21.50
CA GLY A 40 30.44 9.94 -21.63
C GLY A 40 31.25 9.90 -20.35
N VAL A 41 31.36 11.03 -19.66
CA VAL A 41 32.12 11.14 -18.40
C VAL A 41 31.47 10.41 -17.22
N LYS A 42 30.20 10.02 -17.34
CA LYS A 42 29.44 9.34 -16.27
C LYS A 42 29.32 7.83 -16.47
N MET A 43 29.54 7.32 -17.68
CA MET A 43 29.26 5.93 -18.06
C MET A 43 29.83 4.92 -17.06
N ARG A 44 31.13 5.05 -16.73
CA ARG A 44 31.80 4.16 -15.78
C ARG A 44 31.12 4.17 -14.41
N LYS A 45 30.87 5.36 -13.86
CA LYS A 45 30.22 5.51 -12.54
C LYS A 45 28.81 4.94 -12.53
N MET A 46 28.08 5.06 -13.65
CA MET A 46 26.72 4.49 -13.76
C MET A 46 26.76 2.96 -13.73
N VAL A 47 27.71 2.33 -14.39
CA VAL A 47 27.91 0.87 -14.32
C VAL A 47 28.27 0.44 -12.89
N GLU A 48 29.27 1.09 -12.29
CA GLU A 48 29.72 0.80 -10.92
C GLU A 48 28.56 0.96 -9.89
N GLU A 49 27.66 1.91 -10.12
CA GLU A 49 26.49 2.09 -9.25
C GLU A 49 25.49 0.95 -9.40
N VAL A 50 25.22 0.50 -10.63
CA VAL A 50 24.35 -0.65 -10.88
C VAL A 50 24.94 -1.94 -10.29
N GLU A 51 26.26 -2.14 -10.38
CA GLU A 51 26.93 -3.30 -9.78
C GLU A 51 26.73 -3.42 -8.27
N LYS A 52 26.66 -2.31 -7.53
CA LYS A 52 26.39 -2.32 -6.09
C LYS A 52 24.99 -2.85 -5.73
N HIS A 53 24.04 -2.74 -6.65
CA HIS A 53 22.64 -3.12 -6.47
C HIS A 53 22.29 -4.46 -7.12
N THR A 54 23.20 -5.06 -7.88
CA THR A 54 22.99 -6.33 -8.57
C THR A 54 23.87 -7.43 -7.98
N LYS A 55 23.32 -8.64 -7.85
CA LYS A 55 24.07 -9.80 -7.34
C LYS A 55 24.98 -10.42 -8.40
N ASN A 56 24.55 -10.40 -9.64
CA ASN A 56 25.27 -10.92 -10.79
C ASN A 56 24.69 -10.33 -12.10
N LYS A 57 25.35 -10.59 -13.23
CA LYS A 57 24.95 -10.07 -14.55
C LYS A 57 23.75 -10.78 -15.17
N SER A 58 23.34 -11.93 -14.66
CA SER A 58 22.12 -12.63 -15.13
C SER A 58 20.83 -12.02 -14.56
N GLN A 59 20.95 -11.07 -13.63
CA GLN A 59 19.79 -10.35 -13.11
C GLN A 59 19.26 -9.40 -14.19
N LYS A 60 17.98 -9.55 -14.53
CA LYS A 60 17.30 -8.68 -15.49
C LYS A 60 17.13 -7.26 -14.94
N ILE A 61 17.57 -6.27 -15.71
CA ILE A 61 17.46 -4.85 -15.38
C ILE A 61 16.39 -4.19 -16.24
N VAL A 62 15.48 -3.49 -15.61
CA VAL A 62 14.47 -2.68 -16.30
C VAL A 62 14.86 -1.21 -16.22
N VAL A 63 15.12 -0.60 -17.38
CA VAL A 63 15.49 0.82 -17.47
C VAL A 63 14.32 1.64 -18.01
N HIS A 64 14.02 2.74 -17.36
CA HIS A 64 13.01 3.66 -17.86
C HIS A 64 13.43 5.13 -17.68
N CYS A 65 12.84 5.99 -18.49
CA CYS A 65 12.79 7.41 -18.24
C CYS A 65 11.33 7.88 -18.36
N TRP A 66 11.08 9.17 -18.23
CA TRP A 66 9.70 9.67 -18.25
C TRP A 66 8.90 9.28 -19.50
N ARG A 67 9.53 9.29 -20.69
CA ARG A 67 8.85 9.04 -21.99
C ARG A 67 9.36 7.82 -22.74
N GLY A 68 10.28 7.03 -22.19
CA GLY A 68 10.87 5.87 -22.88
C GLY A 68 11.65 6.23 -24.14
N GLY A 69 12.37 7.37 -24.12
CA GLY A 69 13.13 7.85 -25.27
C GLY A 69 14.65 7.70 -25.09
N MET A 70 15.42 8.55 -25.77
CA MET A 70 16.89 8.47 -25.85
C MET A 70 17.60 8.31 -24.51
N ARG A 71 17.09 8.88 -23.41
CA ARG A 71 17.74 8.78 -22.09
C ARG A 71 17.77 7.35 -21.57
N SER A 72 16.62 6.66 -21.56
CA SER A 72 16.57 5.25 -21.16
C SER A 72 17.26 4.34 -22.18
N ALA A 73 17.18 4.65 -23.47
CA ALA A 73 17.88 3.88 -24.50
C ALA A 73 19.40 3.95 -24.34
N GLY A 74 19.97 5.12 -24.03
CA GLY A 74 21.40 5.28 -23.80
C GLY A 74 21.90 4.49 -22.58
N VAL A 75 21.16 4.54 -21.46
CA VAL A 75 21.51 3.75 -20.27
C VAL A 75 21.32 2.25 -20.51
N ALA A 76 20.25 1.86 -21.21
CA ALA A 76 20.02 0.46 -21.56
C ALA A 76 21.14 -0.10 -22.43
N TRP A 77 21.55 0.65 -23.47
CA TRP A 77 22.68 0.30 -24.31
C TRP A 77 23.99 0.14 -23.50
N LEU A 78 24.28 1.07 -22.59
CA LEU A 78 25.49 1.00 -21.77
C LEU A 78 25.51 -0.26 -20.88
N LEU A 79 24.40 -0.59 -20.24
CA LEU A 79 24.30 -1.74 -19.36
C LEU A 79 24.30 -3.07 -20.14
N ASP A 80 23.66 -3.11 -21.30
CA ASP A 80 23.70 -4.25 -22.23
C ASP A 80 25.11 -4.50 -22.75
N LEU A 81 25.82 -3.44 -23.18
CA LEU A 81 27.25 -3.49 -23.57
C LEU A 81 28.12 -4.06 -22.44
N TYR A 82 27.82 -3.75 -21.19
CA TYR A 82 28.53 -4.25 -20.02
C TYR A 82 28.18 -5.70 -19.68
N GLY A 83 27.12 -6.27 -20.29
CA GLY A 83 26.75 -7.68 -20.22
C GLY A 83 25.57 -7.98 -19.29
N TYR A 84 24.71 -6.99 -18.98
CA TYR A 84 23.44 -7.22 -18.30
C TYR A 84 22.34 -7.57 -19.30
N GLU A 85 21.34 -8.36 -18.87
CA GLU A 85 20.09 -8.50 -19.59
C GLU A 85 19.20 -7.28 -19.31
N VAL A 86 18.98 -6.42 -20.32
CA VAL A 86 18.30 -5.14 -20.13
C VAL A 86 17.00 -5.06 -20.90
N CYS A 87 15.96 -4.60 -20.22
CA CYS A 87 14.66 -4.26 -20.82
C CYS A 87 14.36 -2.77 -20.64
N THR A 88 13.60 -2.18 -21.55
CA THR A 88 13.07 -0.82 -21.41
C THR A 88 11.55 -0.82 -21.36
N ILE A 89 10.98 0.14 -20.62
CA ILE A 89 9.53 0.32 -20.60
C ILE A 89 9.13 1.15 -21.84
N THR A 90 8.36 0.53 -22.73
CA THR A 90 7.82 1.21 -23.92
C THR A 90 6.93 2.38 -23.52
N GLY A 91 7.23 3.59 -24.04
CA GLY A 91 6.55 4.82 -23.63
C GLY A 91 6.98 5.35 -22.25
N GLY A 92 7.91 4.68 -21.57
CA GLY A 92 8.49 5.05 -20.29
C GLY A 92 7.51 5.08 -19.14
N TYR A 93 7.92 5.74 -18.06
CA TYR A 93 7.11 5.85 -16.85
C TYR A 93 5.73 6.50 -17.11
N LYS A 94 5.63 7.43 -18.05
CA LYS A 94 4.33 8.04 -18.41
C LYS A 94 3.32 6.99 -18.92
N ALA A 95 3.77 6.04 -19.73
CA ALA A 95 2.90 4.97 -20.22
C ALA A 95 2.53 3.99 -19.10
N PHE A 96 3.50 3.61 -18.26
CA PHE A 96 3.26 2.79 -17.08
C PHE A 96 2.25 3.47 -16.13
N ARG A 97 2.40 4.77 -15.86
CA ARG A 97 1.48 5.50 -14.99
C ARG A 97 0.06 5.57 -15.55
N ARG A 98 -0.10 5.72 -16.87
CA ARG A 98 -1.41 5.64 -17.51
C ARG A 98 -2.03 4.25 -17.33
N TRP A 99 -1.28 3.20 -17.59
CA TRP A 99 -1.70 1.82 -17.34
C TRP A 99 -2.09 1.59 -15.87
N THR A 100 -1.32 2.13 -14.92
CA THR A 100 -1.65 2.10 -13.49
C THR A 100 -3.04 2.66 -13.22
N LEU A 101 -3.34 3.85 -13.74
CA LEU A 101 -4.64 4.50 -13.52
C LEU A 101 -5.78 3.73 -14.18
N GLU A 102 -5.56 3.15 -15.36
CA GLU A 102 -6.53 2.31 -16.07
C GLU A 102 -6.91 1.06 -15.27
N GLN A 103 -6.02 0.51 -14.41
CA GLN A 103 -6.37 -0.64 -13.59
C GLN A 103 -7.48 -0.31 -12.56
N PHE A 104 -7.56 0.91 -12.07
CA PHE A 104 -8.56 1.30 -11.08
C PHE A 104 -9.97 1.48 -11.64
N GLU A 105 -10.10 1.57 -12.95
CA GLU A 105 -11.39 1.70 -13.65
C GLU A 105 -11.95 0.33 -14.12
N LYS A 106 -11.19 -0.75 -13.95
CA LYS A 106 -11.62 -2.09 -14.33
C LYS A 106 -12.53 -2.72 -13.29
N GLU A 107 -13.34 -3.66 -13.73
CA GLU A 107 -14.17 -4.50 -12.87
C GLU A 107 -13.37 -5.69 -12.33
N TYR A 108 -13.54 -5.98 -11.04
CA TYR A 108 -12.94 -7.09 -10.34
C TYR A 108 -13.96 -7.76 -9.42
N SER A 109 -13.86 -9.06 -9.22
CA SER A 109 -14.74 -9.81 -8.32
C SER A 109 -14.30 -9.65 -6.85
N PHE A 110 -14.48 -8.48 -6.28
CA PHE A 110 -14.09 -8.22 -4.89
C PHE A 110 -14.99 -8.92 -3.87
N ARG A 111 -14.38 -9.31 -2.74
CA ARG A 111 -15.01 -9.71 -1.48
C ARG A 111 -14.35 -8.92 -0.36
N ILE A 112 -15.14 -8.20 0.39
CA ILE A 112 -14.63 -7.33 1.45
C ILE A 112 -14.64 -8.07 2.77
N LEU A 113 -13.48 -8.14 3.41
CA LEU A 113 -13.32 -8.71 4.73
C LEU A 113 -13.52 -7.63 5.79
N GLY A 114 -14.66 -7.64 6.44
CA GLY A 114 -15.04 -6.74 7.52
C GLY A 114 -14.83 -7.34 8.90
N GLY A 115 -14.89 -6.48 9.89
CA GLY A 115 -14.78 -6.82 11.31
C GLY A 115 -14.32 -5.62 12.11
N TYR A 116 -14.74 -5.54 13.34
CA TYR A 116 -14.35 -4.47 14.26
C TYR A 116 -12.83 -4.38 14.42
N THR A 117 -12.36 -3.28 14.99
CA THR A 117 -10.95 -3.13 15.35
C THR A 117 -10.54 -4.25 16.30
N GLY A 118 -9.38 -4.87 16.05
CA GLY A 118 -8.90 -6.02 16.84
C GLY A 118 -9.41 -7.39 16.38
N SER A 119 -10.14 -7.48 15.26
CA SER A 119 -10.63 -8.78 14.71
C SER A 119 -9.57 -9.57 13.93
N SER A 120 -8.30 -9.21 13.99
CA SER A 120 -7.22 -9.94 13.29
C SER A 120 -7.44 -10.08 11.77
N LYS A 121 -8.05 -9.04 11.12
CA LYS A 121 -8.36 -9.08 9.67
C LYS A 121 -7.14 -9.31 8.80
N THR A 122 -6.02 -8.68 9.12
CA THR A 122 -4.78 -8.80 8.34
C THR A 122 -4.23 -10.22 8.39
N GLU A 123 -4.19 -10.85 9.58
CA GLU A 123 -3.75 -12.24 9.74
C GLU A 123 -4.73 -13.21 9.04
N LEU A 124 -6.03 -12.92 9.11
CA LEU A 124 -7.05 -13.70 8.40
C LEU A 124 -6.88 -13.57 6.88
N LEU A 125 -6.63 -12.36 6.37
CA LEU A 125 -6.38 -12.13 4.95
C LEU A 125 -5.14 -12.91 4.47
N GLN A 126 -4.05 -12.92 5.26
CA GLN A 126 -2.85 -13.70 4.94
C GLN A 126 -3.12 -15.21 4.97
N SER A 127 -3.93 -15.69 5.91
CA SER A 127 -4.30 -17.12 5.95
C SER A 127 -5.15 -17.55 4.76
N LEU A 128 -5.94 -16.66 4.17
CA LEU A 128 -6.66 -16.92 2.91
C LEU A 128 -5.69 -17.10 1.73
N LEU A 129 -4.61 -16.33 1.66
CA LEU A 129 -3.57 -16.49 0.64
C LEU A 129 -2.93 -17.89 0.72
N GLU A 130 -2.67 -18.40 1.92
CA GLU A 130 -2.16 -19.77 2.12
C GLU A 130 -3.12 -20.85 1.60
N SER A 131 -4.40 -20.53 1.46
CA SER A 131 -5.43 -21.40 0.90
C SER A 131 -5.71 -21.17 -0.60
N ASN A 132 -4.75 -20.55 -1.32
CA ASN A 132 -4.83 -20.19 -2.74
C ASN A 132 -5.96 -19.21 -3.09
N GLU A 133 -6.45 -18.44 -2.12
CA GLU A 133 -7.33 -17.30 -2.39
C GLU A 133 -6.51 -16.10 -2.85
N SER A 134 -7.05 -15.31 -3.76
CA SER A 134 -6.43 -14.04 -4.17
C SER A 134 -6.75 -12.97 -3.15
N ILE A 135 -5.72 -12.23 -2.72
CA ILE A 135 -5.86 -11.15 -1.73
C ILE A 135 -5.20 -9.86 -2.21
N ILE A 136 -5.70 -8.74 -1.69
CA ILE A 136 -5.04 -7.43 -1.74
C ILE A 136 -4.99 -6.89 -0.31
N ASP A 137 -3.80 -6.82 0.25
CA ASP A 137 -3.50 -6.29 1.58
C ASP A 137 -3.20 -4.78 1.47
N LEU A 138 -4.24 -3.95 1.64
CA LEU A 138 -4.15 -2.50 1.53
C LEU A 138 -3.34 -1.89 2.67
N GLU A 139 -3.53 -2.39 3.90
CA GLU A 139 -2.80 -1.94 5.09
C GLU A 139 -1.30 -2.25 4.96
N GLY A 140 -0.96 -3.46 4.54
CA GLY A 140 0.43 -3.86 4.30
C GLY A 140 1.09 -3.05 3.20
N MET A 141 0.40 -2.80 2.08
CA MET A 141 0.92 -1.94 1.02
C MET A 141 1.06 -0.47 1.43
N ALA A 142 0.20 0.02 2.32
CA ALA A 142 0.26 1.37 2.87
C ALA A 142 1.29 1.50 4.01
N HIS A 143 1.83 0.41 4.54
CA HIS A 143 2.59 0.37 5.78
C HIS A 143 1.84 1.05 6.95
N HIS A 144 0.54 0.74 7.09
CA HIS A 144 -0.31 1.40 8.07
C HIS A 144 -1.59 0.60 8.35
N LYS A 145 -1.84 0.24 9.59
CA LYS A 145 -2.97 -0.59 10.05
C LYS A 145 -4.27 0.21 10.26
N GLY A 146 -4.63 1.09 9.33
CA GLY A 146 -5.92 1.80 9.27
C GLY A 146 -6.24 2.80 10.39
N SER A 147 -5.90 2.52 11.64
CA SER A 147 -6.28 3.31 12.82
C SER A 147 -5.29 4.44 13.15
N ALA A 148 -5.57 5.27 14.17
CA ALA A 148 -4.61 6.27 14.67
C ALA A 148 -3.31 5.65 15.21
N PHE A 149 -3.35 4.39 15.57
CA PHE A 149 -2.21 3.58 16.02
C PHE A 149 -1.53 2.83 14.85
N GLY A 150 -2.08 2.92 13.67
CA GLY A 150 -1.70 2.10 12.52
C GLY A 150 -0.26 2.26 12.04
N SER A 151 0.40 3.37 12.35
CA SER A 151 1.82 3.60 12.03
C SER A 151 2.78 2.97 13.03
N LEU A 152 2.30 2.51 14.19
CA LEU A 152 3.17 1.96 15.23
C LEU A 152 3.77 0.63 14.79
N GLY A 153 5.10 0.53 14.87
CA GLY A 153 5.83 -0.68 14.45
C GLY A 153 5.88 -0.90 12.93
N GLN A 154 5.41 0.08 12.14
CA GLN A 154 5.44 0.01 10.68
C GLN A 154 6.62 0.82 10.11
N PRO A 155 7.17 0.41 8.96
CA PRO A 155 8.12 1.24 8.21
C PRO A 155 7.43 2.53 7.72
N PRO A 156 8.21 3.53 7.25
CA PRO A 156 7.62 4.73 6.64
C PRO A 156 6.63 4.42 5.55
N GLN A 157 5.51 5.14 5.52
CA GLN A 157 4.52 4.98 4.47
C GLN A 157 5.10 5.31 3.09
N PRO A 158 4.70 4.62 2.03
CA PRO A 158 5.09 4.95 0.67
C PRO A 158 4.49 6.30 0.25
N THR A 159 5.02 6.87 -0.82
CA THR A 159 4.35 7.98 -1.52
C THR A 159 3.02 7.48 -2.11
N GLN A 160 2.07 8.41 -2.33
CA GLN A 160 0.79 8.10 -2.99
C GLN A 160 1.01 7.37 -4.32
N GLU A 161 1.95 7.86 -5.13
CA GLU A 161 2.27 7.30 -6.43
C GLU A 161 2.82 5.86 -6.34
N MET A 162 3.70 5.59 -5.38
CA MET A 162 4.23 4.25 -5.16
C MET A 162 3.15 3.28 -4.65
N PHE A 163 2.30 3.72 -3.73
CA PHE A 163 1.15 2.95 -3.27
C PHE A 163 0.23 2.56 -4.43
N GLU A 164 -0.15 3.52 -5.26
CA GLU A 164 -0.99 3.28 -6.44
C GLU A 164 -0.32 2.35 -7.46
N ASN A 165 0.97 2.51 -7.72
CA ASN A 165 1.71 1.65 -8.64
C ASN A 165 1.71 0.18 -8.17
N LYS A 166 1.96 -0.05 -6.89
CA LYS A 166 1.93 -1.40 -6.28
C LYS A 166 0.51 -1.98 -6.30
N LEU A 167 -0.49 -1.17 -5.96
CA LEU A 167 -1.90 -1.58 -5.95
C LEU A 167 -2.39 -1.98 -7.34
N ALA A 168 -2.08 -1.17 -8.37
CA ALA A 168 -2.44 -1.48 -9.75
C ALA A 168 -1.80 -2.78 -10.25
N GLN A 169 -0.55 -3.03 -9.84
CA GLN A 169 0.12 -4.28 -10.16
C GLN A 169 -0.56 -5.48 -9.49
N LYS A 170 -0.92 -5.37 -8.22
CA LYS A 170 -1.65 -6.42 -7.51
C LYS A 170 -3.02 -6.69 -8.12
N LEU A 171 -3.74 -5.66 -8.55
CA LEU A 171 -4.99 -5.79 -9.29
C LEU A 171 -4.79 -6.54 -10.61
N TYR A 172 -3.75 -6.19 -11.36
CA TYR A 172 -3.45 -6.86 -12.63
C TYR A 172 -3.06 -8.33 -12.43
N GLU A 173 -2.21 -8.64 -11.44
CA GLU A 173 -1.81 -10.01 -11.10
C GLU A 173 -3.03 -10.89 -10.75
N ASN A 174 -4.06 -10.30 -10.17
CA ASN A 174 -5.30 -10.98 -9.78
C ASN A 174 -6.47 -10.77 -10.75
N SER A 175 -6.24 -10.21 -11.94
CA SER A 175 -7.32 -9.83 -12.86
C SER A 175 -8.21 -11.01 -13.33
N ASN A 176 -7.67 -12.24 -13.33
CA ASN A 176 -8.38 -13.45 -13.69
C ASN A 176 -8.85 -14.26 -12.47
N ALA A 177 -8.71 -13.73 -11.27
CA ALA A 177 -9.11 -14.43 -10.06
C ALA A 177 -10.64 -14.55 -9.97
N LYS A 178 -11.12 -15.71 -9.53
CA LYS A 178 -12.56 -15.95 -9.29
C LYS A 178 -13.14 -14.95 -8.28
N ARG A 179 -12.33 -14.57 -7.29
CA ARG A 179 -12.63 -13.56 -6.27
C ARG A 179 -11.34 -12.99 -5.69
N ILE A 180 -11.38 -11.75 -5.24
CA ILE A 180 -10.24 -11.05 -4.63
C ILE A 180 -10.69 -10.53 -3.26
N TRP A 181 -10.06 -11.01 -2.21
CA TRP A 181 -10.30 -10.57 -0.85
C TRP A 181 -9.54 -9.30 -0.54
N VAL A 182 -10.23 -8.34 0.06
CA VAL A 182 -9.67 -7.04 0.45
C VAL A 182 -10.24 -6.67 1.81
N GLU A 183 -9.42 -6.15 2.73
CA GLU A 183 -9.93 -5.65 4.00
C GLU A 183 -10.81 -4.42 3.86
N ASP A 184 -11.81 -4.30 4.75
CA ASP A 184 -12.71 -3.13 4.79
C ASP A 184 -12.01 -1.93 5.41
N GLU A 185 -11.47 -1.09 4.54
CA GLU A 185 -10.74 0.11 4.92
C GLU A 185 -11.45 1.40 4.50
N SER A 186 -11.10 2.50 5.17
CA SER A 186 -11.51 3.83 4.73
C SER A 186 -10.74 4.22 3.46
N GLN A 187 -11.27 5.16 2.69
CA GLN A 187 -10.57 5.64 1.48
C GLN A 187 -9.16 6.13 1.79
N ARG A 188 -8.95 6.69 3.00
CA ARG A 188 -7.64 7.17 3.44
C ARG A 188 -7.04 6.23 4.47
N ILE A 189 -5.83 5.72 4.17
CA ILE A 189 -5.03 4.84 5.03
C ILE A 189 -3.76 5.61 5.43
N GLY A 190 -3.76 6.23 6.60
CA GLY A 190 -2.68 7.10 7.03
C GLY A 190 -2.50 8.31 6.11
N SER A 191 -1.39 8.38 5.37
CA SER A 191 -1.07 9.47 4.43
C SER A 191 -1.45 9.17 2.98
N VAL A 192 -1.79 7.91 2.63
CA VAL A 192 -2.17 7.50 1.27
C VAL A 192 -3.68 7.33 1.13
N ASN A 193 -4.17 7.40 -0.10
CA ASN A 193 -5.58 7.24 -0.41
C ASN A 193 -5.79 6.13 -1.45
N ILE A 194 -6.81 5.32 -1.24
CA ILE A 194 -7.31 4.41 -2.27
C ILE A 194 -7.90 5.27 -3.40
N PRO A 195 -7.54 5.03 -4.68
CA PRO A 195 -8.11 5.74 -5.82
C PRO A 195 -9.64 5.71 -5.80
N LYS A 196 -10.29 6.85 -6.07
CA LYS A 196 -11.74 7.00 -5.90
C LYS A 196 -12.56 5.96 -6.65
N ALA A 197 -12.19 5.66 -7.90
CA ALA A 197 -12.90 4.66 -8.71
C ALA A 197 -12.85 3.28 -8.06
N LEU A 198 -11.64 2.83 -7.69
CA LEU A 198 -11.46 1.56 -7.00
C LEU A 198 -12.21 1.53 -5.66
N TRP A 199 -12.09 2.57 -4.83
CA TRP A 199 -12.80 2.63 -3.56
C TRP A 199 -14.32 2.54 -3.74
N SER A 200 -14.87 3.19 -4.77
CA SER A 200 -16.29 3.08 -5.10
C SER A 200 -16.68 1.64 -5.47
N SER A 201 -15.82 0.91 -6.19
CA SER A 201 -16.05 -0.50 -6.52
C SER A 201 -16.01 -1.39 -5.27
N LEU A 202 -15.01 -1.17 -4.38
CA LEU A 202 -14.92 -1.89 -3.10
C LEU A 202 -16.18 -1.65 -2.23
N ARG A 203 -16.74 -0.44 -2.24
CA ARG A 203 -17.96 -0.11 -1.47
C ARG A 203 -19.23 -0.81 -1.97
N LYS A 204 -19.25 -1.27 -3.21
CA LYS A 204 -20.36 -2.00 -3.84
C LYS A 204 -20.19 -3.53 -3.78
N ALA A 205 -19.05 -4.01 -3.32
CA ALA A 205 -18.77 -5.43 -3.22
C ALA A 205 -19.39 -6.06 -1.94
N PRO A 206 -19.70 -7.37 -1.97
CA PRO A 206 -20.17 -8.10 -0.78
C PRO A 206 -19.21 -7.97 0.39
N LEU A 207 -19.75 -7.67 1.57
CA LEU A 207 -19.03 -7.47 2.82
C LEU A 207 -19.23 -8.67 3.75
N TYR A 208 -18.18 -9.41 4.00
CA TYR A 208 -18.16 -10.53 4.94
C TYR A 208 -17.59 -10.03 6.27
N PHE A 209 -18.48 -9.81 7.22
CA PHE A 209 -18.16 -9.22 8.50
C PHE A 209 -17.97 -10.32 9.56
N ILE A 210 -16.75 -10.45 10.05
CA ILE A 210 -16.44 -11.38 11.14
C ILE A 210 -16.73 -10.68 12.48
N GLU A 211 -17.77 -11.17 13.15
CA GLU A 211 -18.20 -10.65 14.45
C GLU A 211 -17.53 -11.44 15.58
N ILE A 212 -16.63 -10.78 16.29
CA ILE A 212 -15.83 -11.37 17.39
C ILE A 212 -16.17 -10.64 18.69
N PRO A 213 -16.30 -11.35 19.83
CA PRO A 213 -16.58 -10.75 21.12
C PRO A 213 -15.58 -9.66 21.51
N PHE A 214 -16.07 -8.63 22.21
CA PHE A 214 -15.29 -7.47 22.60
C PHE A 214 -14.03 -7.81 23.39
N GLU A 215 -14.14 -8.71 24.37
CA GLU A 215 -13.01 -9.08 25.25
C GLU A 215 -11.90 -9.82 24.48
N GLU A 216 -12.24 -10.63 23.50
CA GLU A 216 -11.27 -11.31 22.64
C GLU A 216 -10.49 -10.29 21.80
N ARG A 217 -11.19 -9.32 21.23
CA ARG A 217 -10.56 -8.24 20.46
C ARG A 217 -9.71 -7.32 21.33
N LEU A 218 -10.17 -7.04 22.55
CA LEU A 218 -9.41 -6.25 23.51
C LEU A 218 -8.11 -6.97 23.91
N ALA A 219 -8.19 -8.27 24.21
CA ALA A 219 -7.01 -9.09 24.52
C ALA A 219 -6.00 -9.09 23.36
N PHE A 220 -6.48 -9.23 22.12
CA PHE A 220 -5.63 -9.16 20.92
C PHE A 220 -4.96 -7.80 20.77
N ILE A 221 -5.70 -6.72 20.98
CA ILE A 221 -5.16 -5.35 20.92
C ILE A 221 -4.10 -5.11 21.99
N LEU A 222 -4.35 -5.54 23.23
CA LEU A 222 -3.39 -5.41 24.31
C LEU A 222 -2.07 -6.13 24.00
N LYS A 223 -2.15 -7.32 23.43
CA LYS A 223 -0.98 -8.09 23.03
C LYS A 223 -0.16 -7.36 21.95
N ASN A 224 -0.82 -6.71 20.99
CA ASN A 224 -0.15 -6.10 19.83
C ASN A 224 0.28 -4.65 20.06
N TYR A 225 -0.46 -3.89 20.85
CA TYR A 225 -0.20 -2.45 21.06
C TYR A 225 0.24 -2.10 22.47
N GLY A 226 -0.07 -2.94 23.46
CA GLY A 226 0.33 -2.71 24.86
C GLY A 226 1.84 -2.72 25.09
N VAL A 227 2.62 -3.18 24.12
CA VAL A 227 4.09 -3.26 24.16
C VAL A 227 4.77 -1.94 23.77
N PHE A 228 4.04 -0.98 23.20
CA PHE A 228 4.62 0.30 22.79
C PHE A 228 4.76 1.27 23.95
N ASP A 229 5.75 2.17 23.84
CA ASP A 229 6.00 3.20 24.83
C ASP A 229 4.79 4.10 25.06
N LYS A 230 4.56 4.53 26.30
CA LYS A 230 3.45 5.41 26.69
C LYS A 230 3.37 6.67 25.83
N GLU A 231 4.52 7.29 25.51
CA GLU A 231 4.57 8.48 24.67
C GLU A 231 3.97 8.25 23.29
N LYS A 232 4.30 7.12 22.63
CA LYS A 232 3.77 6.75 21.33
C LYS A 232 2.25 6.51 21.36
N LEU A 233 1.77 5.87 22.44
CA LEU A 233 0.35 5.64 22.65
C LEU A 233 -0.41 6.95 22.85
N VAL A 234 0.09 7.83 23.73
CA VAL A 234 -0.48 9.17 23.97
C VAL A 234 -0.54 10.00 22.68
N ASN A 235 0.56 10.03 21.91
CA ASN A 235 0.61 10.74 20.64
C ASN A 235 -0.44 10.22 19.64
N SER A 236 -0.72 8.91 19.64
CA SER A 236 -1.74 8.32 18.79
C SER A 236 -3.17 8.71 19.25
N ILE A 237 -3.43 8.75 20.55
CA ILE A 237 -4.70 9.24 21.11
C ILE A 237 -4.92 10.70 20.74
N MET A 238 -3.90 11.55 20.86
CA MET A 238 -3.96 12.98 20.51
C MET A 238 -4.33 13.22 19.05
N ARG A 239 -3.96 12.34 18.12
CA ARG A 239 -4.34 12.46 16.70
C ARG A 239 -5.84 12.39 16.47
N ILE A 240 -6.57 11.67 17.31
CA ILE A 240 -8.03 11.51 17.19
C ILE A 240 -8.84 12.40 18.14
N GLN A 241 -8.22 13.23 18.98
CA GLN A 241 -8.86 14.01 20.04
C GLN A 241 -10.12 14.77 19.59
N LYS A 242 -10.11 15.35 18.38
CA LYS A 242 -11.27 16.10 17.84
C LYS A 242 -12.51 15.23 17.63
N ARG A 243 -12.33 13.94 17.31
CA ARG A 243 -13.42 12.98 17.05
C ARG A 243 -13.75 12.15 18.28
N PHE A 244 -12.74 11.86 19.07
CA PHE A 244 -12.85 11.04 20.29
C PHE A 244 -13.58 11.83 21.40
N GLY A 245 -13.33 13.12 21.50
CA GLY A 245 -13.85 14.01 22.51
C GLY A 245 -12.80 14.41 23.54
N PRO A 246 -12.88 15.64 24.10
CA PRO A 246 -11.87 16.13 25.03
C PRO A 246 -11.84 15.37 26.35
N MET A 247 -12.99 14.94 26.86
CA MET A 247 -13.08 14.19 28.11
C MET A 247 -12.54 12.77 27.94
N GLU A 248 -12.99 12.06 26.92
CA GLU A 248 -12.53 10.70 26.58
C GLU A 248 -11.02 10.68 26.30
N THR A 249 -10.52 11.70 25.58
CA THR A 249 -9.09 11.86 25.32
C THR A 249 -8.30 11.98 26.61
N LYS A 250 -8.73 12.87 27.53
CA LYS A 250 -8.07 13.08 28.83
C LYS A 250 -8.11 11.78 29.67
N THR A 251 -9.25 11.11 29.72
CA THR A 251 -9.42 9.85 30.47
C THR A 251 -8.52 8.76 29.93
N ALA A 252 -8.49 8.55 28.61
CA ALA A 252 -7.63 7.55 27.98
C ALA A 252 -6.13 7.82 28.21
N ILE A 253 -5.73 9.09 28.13
CA ILE A 253 -4.34 9.50 28.42
C ILE A 253 -3.98 9.23 29.89
N ASN A 254 -4.85 9.58 30.84
CA ASN A 254 -4.61 9.29 32.27
C ASN A 254 -4.41 7.80 32.52
N PHE A 255 -5.26 6.93 31.96
CA PHE A 255 -5.08 5.48 32.04
C PHE A 255 -3.72 5.02 31.50
N ILE A 256 -3.28 5.56 30.35
CA ILE A 256 -1.95 5.22 29.80
C ILE A 256 -0.82 5.67 30.77
N LEU A 257 -0.91 6.87 31.34
CA LEU A 257 0.10 7.39 32.26
C LEU A 257 0.17 6.60 33.57
N GLU A 258 -0.98 6.20 34.10
CA GLU A 258 -1.12 5.35 35.30
C GLU A 258 -0.70 3.89 35.05
N GLY A 259 -0.58 3.48 33.79
CA GLY A 259 -0.21 2.11 33.41
C GLY A 259 -1.41 1.18 33.22
N ASP A 260 -2.63 1.69 33.35
CA ASP A 260 -3.86 0.93 33.06
C ASP A 260 -4.16 0.92 31.54
N ILE A 261 -3.31 0.19 30.82
CA ILE A 261 -3.39 0.08 29.38
C ILE A 261 -4.71 -0.59 28.94
N LYS A 262 -5.24 -1.51 29.76
CA LYS A 262 -6.49 -2.21 29.45
C LYS A 262 -7.68 -1.25 29.40
N SER A 263 -7.86 -0.40 30.41
CA SER A 263 -8.95 0.59 30.46
C SER A 263 -8.84 1.61 29.33
N ALA A 264 -7.61 2.07 29.00
CA ALA A 264 -7.38 2.97 27.88
C ALA A 264 -7.84 2.34 26.54
N PHE A 265 -7.41 1.11 26.26
CA PHE A 265 -7.78 0.46 25.00
C PHE A 265 -9.24 0.01 24.97
N SER A 266 -9.86 -0.33 26.11
CA SER A 266 -11.30 -0.58 26.18
C SER A 266 -12.10 0.66 25.74
N LEU A 267 -11.76 1.82 26.27
CA LEU A 267 -12.41 3.09 25.91
C LEU A 267 -12.23 3.42 24.41
N LEU A 268 -11.01 3.25 23.89
CA LEU A 268 -10.68 3.44 22.48
C LEU A 268 -11.43 2.46 21.57
N LEU A 269 -11.54 1.20 21.99
CA LEU A 269 -12.19 0.16 21.20
C LEU A 269 -13.70 0.43 21.04
N HIS A 270 -14.39 0.87 22.09
CA HIS A 270 -15.78 1.32 22.01
C HIS A 270 -15.96 2.51 21.03
N TYR A 271 -15.02 3.46 21.06
CA TYR A 271 -15.01 4.56 20.11
C TYR A 271 -14.86 4.05 18.66
N TYR A 272 -13.93 3.16 18.39
CA TYR A 272 -13.72 2.61 17.05
C TYR A 272 -14.91 1.80 16.57
N ASP A 273 -15.51 0.98 17.42
CA ASP A 273 -16.70 0.17 17.08
C ASP A 273 -17.87 1.06 16.64
N LYS A 274 -18.14 2.11 17.40
CA LYS A 274 -19.19 3.11 17.05
C LYS A 274 -18.92 3.75 15.68
N HIS A 275 -17.67 4.12 15.40
CA HIS A 275 -17.30 4.73 14.13
C HIS A 275 -17.34 3.75 12.97
N TYR A 276 -16.93 2.49 13.20
CA TYR A 276 -16.99 1.44 12.18
C TYR A 276 -18.43 1.16 11.76
N ILE A 277 -19.33 0.95 12.72
CA ILE A 277 -20.77 0.74 12.44
C ILE A 277 -21.32 1.91 11.62
N LYS A 278 -21.04 3.15 12.03
CA LYS A 278 -21.49 4.34 11.30
C LYS A 278 -20.96 4.35 9.86
N ALA A 279 -19.68 4.04 9.66
CA ALA A 279 -19.07 4.01 8.33
C ALA A 279 -19.62 2.86 7.47
N MET A 280 -19.85 1.69 8.06
CA MET A 280 -20.46 0.55 7.39
C MET A 280 -21.84 0.90 6.85
N HIS A 281 -22.70 1.54 7.65
CA HIS A 281 -24.04 1.96 7.24
C HIS A 281 -24.08 3.10 6.20
N THR A 282 -22.95 3.72 5.85
CA THR A 282 -22.89 4.66 4.72
C THR A 282 -22.76 3.95 3.36
N ARG A 283 -22.66 2.62 3.33
CA ARG A 283 -22.70 1.86 2.07
C ARG A 283 -24.11 1.86 1.50
N GLU A 284 -24.22 2.10 0.21
CA GLU A 284 -25.46 1.85 -0.53
C GLU A 284 -25.77 0.34 -0.47
N ASN A 285 -27.03 0.00 -0.28
CA ASN A 285 -27.51 -1.39 -0.25
C ASN A 285 -26.82 -2.30 0.77
N ILE A 286 -26.38 -1.75 1.91
CA ILE A 286 -25.64 -2.52 2.93
C ILE A 286 -26.39 -3.79 3.38
N LYS A 287 -27.72 -3.76 3.42
CA LYS A 287 -28.54 -4.92 3.83
C LYS A 287 -28.37 -6.12 2.90
N GLU A 288 -28.12 -5.89 1.62
CA GLU A 288 -27.92 -6.92 0.60
C GLU A 288 -26.46 -7.37 0.53
N LEU A 289 -25.53 -6.47 0.87
CA LEU A 289 -24.11 -6.72 0.77
C LEU A 289 -23.52 -7.36 2.04
N LEU A 290 -24.16 -7.18 3.19
CA LEU A 290 -23.61 -7.59 4.48
C LEU A 290 -23.91 -9.07 4.78
N HIS A 291 -22.85 -9.83 4.96
CA HIS A 291 -22.87 -11.21 5.43
C HIS A 291 -22.16 -11.25 6.78
N THR A 292 -22.90 -11.42 7.88
CA THR A 292 -22.31 -11.50 9.21
C THR A 292 -21.98 -12.94 9.56
N ILE A 293 -20.76 -13.18 10.01
CA ILE A 293 -20.24 -14.48 10.42
C ILE A 293 -19.80 -14.36 11.88
N SER A 294 -20.50 -15.02 12.79
CA SER A 294 -20.14 -15.03 14.21
C SER A 294 -18.94 -15.94 14.46
N SER A 295 -18.01 -15.48 15.28
CA SER A 295 -16.84 -16.23 15.71
C SER A 295 -16.53 -15.94 17.17
N ASP A 296 -16.08 -16.96 17.89
CA ASP A 296 -15.79 -16.87 19.33
C ASP A 296 -14.37 -16.39 19.63
N SER A 297 -13.49 -16.26 18.62
CA SER A 297 -12.09 -15.93 18.81
C SER A 297 -11.44 -15.17 17.67
N VAL A 298 -10.28 -14.56 17.93
CA VAL A 298 -9.44 -13.87 16.92
C VAL A 298 -8.52 -14.83 16.13
N SER A 299 -8.73 -16.15 16.24
CA SER A 299 -7.92 -17.14 15.52
C SER A 299 -8.10 -17.02 14.00
N ALA A 300 -7.04 -16.61 13.29
CA ALA A 300 -7.07 -16.47 11.84
C ALA A 300 -7.39 -17.79 11.11
N SER A 301 -6.86 -18.93 11.59
CA SER A 301 -7.12 -20.25 11.00
C SER A 301 -8.57 -20.68 11.17
N ALA A 302 -9.15 -20.56 12.38
CA ALA A 302 -10.54 -20.89 12.62
C ALA A 302 -11.49 -19.99 11.82
N ASN A 303 -11.23 -18.68 11.80
CA ASN A 303 -12.04 -17.70 11.07
C ASN A 303 -11.95 -17.90 9.55
N LYS A 304 -10.80 -18.36 9.03
CA LYS A 304 -10.67 -18.76 7.63
C LYS A 304 -11.59 -19.91 7.26
N GLU A 305 -11.61 -20.96 8.09
CA GLU A 305 -12.47 -22.12 7.85
C GLU A 305 -13.96 -21.75 7.90
N LEU A 306 -14.37 -20.94 8.88
CA LEU A 306 -15.71 -20.39 8.96
C LEU A 306 -16.08 -19.58 7.70
N LEU A 307 -15.21 -18.66 7.29
CA LEU A 307 -15.42 -17.83 6.12
C LEU A 307 -15.52 -18.66 4.83
N LEU A 308 -14.62 -19.61 4.63
CA LEU A 308 -14.61 -20.45 3.44
C LEU A 308 -15.78 -21.43 3.38
N SER A 309 -16.26 -21.95 4.52
CA SER A 309 -17.47 -22.78 4.57
C SER A 309 -18.71 -21.96 4.21
N PHE A 310 -18.84 -20.75 4.76
CA PHE A 310 -19.95 -19.84 4.50
C PHE A 310 -20.12 -19.48 3.01
N ILE A 311 -19.02 -19.41 2.26
CA ILE A 311 -19.04 -19.04 0.84
C ILE A 311 -19.32 -20.24 -0.08
N LYS A 312 -19.17 -21.47 0.41
CA LYS A 312 -19.49 -22.68 -0.35
C LYS A 312 -21.00 -22.98 -0.39
N GLU A 313 -21.74 -22.42 0.54
CA GLU A 313 -23.20 -22.42 0.57
C GLU A 313 -23.75 -21.33 -0.36
#